data_1a9a719343388a05320c3e992f054aac
#
_entry.id   1a9a719343388a05320c3e992f054aac
#
_cell.length_a   1.000
_cell.length_b   1.000
_cell.length_c   1.000
_cell.angle_alpha   90.00
_cell.angle_beta   90.00
_cell.angle_gamma   90.00
#
_symmetry.space_group_name_H-M   'P 1'
#
loop_
_entity.id
_entity.type
_entity.pdbx_description
1 polymer ?
#
loop_
_entity_poly.entity_id
_entity_poly.type
_entity_poly.pdbx_seq_one_letter_code
_entity_poly.pdbx_strand_id
1 'polypeptide(L)'
;VIVAMGSVTETIKETVDFLAKQGVKVGLLSVHLYRPFSEKYFFDAMPKTVKKIAVLDRTKEPGALGDPLYLDVKALYYGKENAPVIVAGRYGLSSKDTTPEQMIAVYKNLAQPEPKDHFTVGIVDDVTFTSLPLEEEIFAGNEDSKECLFFGLGSDGTVGANKNSIKIIGDKTDMYAQ
;
A
#
# COMPACT_ATOMS: atom_id res chain seq x y z
N VAL A 1 9.16 -2.62 -6.90
CA VAL A 1 8.82 -1.49 -6.01
C VAL A 1 7.34 -1.18 -6.16
N ILE A 2 6.66 -0.85 -5.07
CA ILE A 2 5.34 -0.23 -5.09
C ILE A 2 5.52 1.29 -4.98
N VAL A 3 4.76 2.06 -5.77
CA VAL A 3 4.61 3.50 -5.65
C VAL A 3 3.19 3.77 -5.20
N ALA A 4 3.02 4.48 -4.08
CA ALA A 4 1.71 4.77 -3.51
C ALA A 4 1.73 6.07 -2.69
N MET A 5 0.56 6.58 -2.33
CA MET A 5 0.40 7.72 -1.44
C MET A 5 -0.69 7.48 -0.39
N GLY A 6 -0.60 8.21 0.72
CA GLY A 6 -1.58 8.13 1.80
C GLY A 6 -1.38 6.95 2.74
N SER A 7 -2.42 6.59 3.49
CA SER A 7 -2.34 5.64 4.60
C SER A 7 -1.90 4.22 4.21
N VAL A 8 -2.15 3.79 2.97
CA VAL A 8 -1.69 2.48 2.49
C VAL A 8 -0.17 2.32 2.58
N THR A 9 0.58 3.43 2.57
CA THR A 9 2.04 3.36 2.67
C THR A 9 2.51 2.76 4.00
N GLU A 10 1.74 2.90 5.07
CA GLU A 10 2.08 2.27 6.36
C GLU A 10 1.91 0.74 6.27
N THR A 11 0.80 0.25 5.72
CA THR A 11 0.62 -1.19 5.46
C THR A 11 1.70 -1.75 4.54
N ILE A 12 2.12 -0.98 3.52
CA ILE A 12 3.20 -1.41 2.62
C ILE A 12 4.55 -1.45 3.35
N LYS A 13 4.85 -0.52 4.26
CA LYS A 13 6.09 -0.54 5.05
C LYS A 13 6.17 -1.81 5.91
N GLU A 14 5.12 -2.12 6.67
CA GLU A 14 5.04 -3.36 7.45
C GLU A 14 5.25 -4.61 6.56
N THR A 15 4.63 -4.60 5.38
CA THR A 15 4.80 -5.69 4.41
C THR A 15 6.23 -5.79 3.89
N VAL A 16 6.88 -4.65 3.61
CA VAL A 16 8.29 -4.60 3.16
C VAL A 16 9.19 -5.17 4.25
N ASP A 17 8.99 -4.77 5.51
CA ASP A 17 9.78 -5.25 6.64
C ASP A 17 9.59 -6.76 6.87
N PHE A 18 8.36 -7.25 6.75
CA PHE A 18 8.04 -8.68 6.81
C PHE A 18 8.76 -9.47 5.71
N LEU A 19 8.70 -9.01 4.47
CA LEU A 19 9.34 -9.66 3.32
C LEU A 19 10.86 -9.54 3.37
N ALA A 20 11.39 -8.42 3.87
CA ALA A 20 12.83 -8.23 4.02
C ALA A 20 13.45 -9.20 5.03
N LYS A 21 12.75 -9.52 6.13
CA LYS A 21 13.15 -10.56 7.09
C LYS A 21 13.27 -11.94 6.42
N GLN A 22 12.53 -12.17 5.35
CA GLN A 22 12.59 -13.39 4.54
C GLN A 22 13.61 -13.32 3.39
N GLY A 23 14.37 -12.23 3.29
CA GLY A 23 15.38 -12.03 2.24
C GLY A 23 14.82 -11.58 0.88
N VAL A 24 13.53 -11.23 0.80
CA VAL A 24 12.88 -10.78 -0.43
C VAL A 24 13.22 -9.31 -0.69
N LYS A 25 13.72 -9.00 -1.88
CA LYS A 25 14.11 -7.64 -2.27
C LYS A 25 12.94 -6.88 -2.86
N VAL A 26 12.21 -6.20 -2.02
CA VAL A 26 11.07 -5.34 -2.36
C VAL A 26 11.26 -3.94 -1.76
N GLY A 27 10.42 -2.99 -2.15
CA GLY A 27 10.51 -1.63 -1.60
C GLY A 27 9.28 -0.80 -1.92
N LEU A 28 9.15 0.30 -1.21
CA LEU A 28 8.10 1.30 -1.34
C LEU A 28 8.71 2.66 -1.70
N LEU A 29 8.10 3.36 -2.64
CA LEU A 29 8.26 4.80 -2.82
C LEU A 29 6.94 5.48 -2.40
N SER A 30 6.98 6.16 -1.27
CA SER A 30 5.83 6.89 -0.73
C SER A 30 5.79 8.32 -1.27
N VAL A 31 4.70 8.67 -1.96
CA VAL A 31 4.49 10.02 -2.49
C VAL A 31 3.78 10.87 -1.44
N HIS A 32 4.49 11.84 -0.85
CA HIS A 32 3.92 12.76 0.14
C HIS A 32 3.40 14.04 -0.51
N LEU A 33 4.14 14.60 -1.45
CA LEU A 33 3.71 15.78 -2.21
C LEU A 33 3.33 15.36 -3.64
N TYR A 34 2.02 15.23 -3.88
CA TYR A 34 1.52 14.80 -5.18
C TYR A 34 1.51 15.93 -6.22
N ARG A 35 1.23 17.15 -5.81
CA ARG A 35 1.22 18.33 -6.71
C ARG A 35 1.99 19.49 -6.09
N PRO A 36 3.01 20.05 -6.80
CA PRO A 36 3.49 19.60 -8.10
C PRO A 36 4.24 18.26 -8.04
N PHE A 37 4.03 17.38 -9.02
CA PHE A 37 4.73 16.09 -9.10
C PHE A 37 6.15 16.31 -9.59
N SER A 38 7.13 16.02 -8.76
CA SER A 38 8.54 16.35 -9.04
C SER A 38 9.31 15.18 -9.62
N GLU A 39 9.68 15.28 -10.90
CA GLU A 39 10.57 14.32 -11.55
C GLU A 39 11.88 14.14 -10.78
N LYS A 40 12.48 15.25 -10.35
CA LYS A 40 13.78 15.23 -9.64
C LYS A 40 13.71 14.37 -8.38
N TYR A 41 12.76 14.66 -7.48
CA TYR A 41 12.65 13.93 -6.21
C TYR A 41 12.22 12.48 -6.41
N PHE A 42 11.41 12.21 -7.43
CA PHE A 42 11.03 10.85 -7.76
C PHE A 42 12.25 10.00 -8.15
N PHE A 43 13.10 10.49 -9.06
CA PHE A 43 14.29 9.75 -9.50
C PHE A 43 15.41 9.75 -8.48
N ASP A 44 15.53 10.77 -7.63
CA ASP A 44 16.49 10.79 -6.51
C ASP A 44 16.17 9.68 -5.49
N ALA A 45 14.87 9.37 -5.28
CA ALA A 45 14.42 8.32 -4.35
C ALA A 45 14.33 6.93 -4.99
N MET A 46 14.16 6.83 -6.31
CA MET A 46 13.97 5.54 -7.00
C MET A 46 15.30 4.83 -7.22
N PRO A 47 15.48 3.61 -6.67
CA PRO A 47 16.71 2.85 -6.88
C PRO A 47 16.93 2.52 -8.38
N LYS A 48 18.14 2.72 -8.88
CA LYS A 48 18.50 2.42 -10.27
C LYS A 48 18.38 0.93 -10.65
N THR A 49 18.29 0.06 -9.65
CA THR A 49 18.17 -1.40 -9.83
C THR A 49 16.74 -1.87 -10.04
N VAL A 50 15.76 -0.98 -9.93
CA VAL A 50 14.35 -1.32 -10.07
C VAL A 50 14.05 -1.79 -11.49
N LYS A 51 13.41 -2.94 -11.61
CA LYS A 51 13.01 -3.55 -12.89
C LYS A 51 11.50 -3.48 -13.11
N LYS A 52 10.73 -3.44 -12.04
CA LYS A 52 9.26 -3.45 -12.11
C LYS A 52 8.68 -2.55 -11.03
N ILE A 53 7.64 -1.82 -11.39
CA ILE A 53 6.93 -0.88 -10.53
C ILE A 53 5.43 -1.19 -10.61
N ALA A 54 4.78 -1.36 -9.46
CA ALA A 54 3.34 -1.27 -9.35
C ALA A 54 2.97 0.10 -8.80
N VAL A 55 2.13 0.83 -9.49
CA VAL A 55 1.59 2.11 -9.01
C VAL A 55 0.19 1.86 -8.49
N LEU A 56 -0.04 2.19 -7.22
CA LEU A 56 -1.32 1.95 -6.55
C LEU A 56 -2.10 3.25 -6.41
N ASP A 57 -3.30 3.26 -6.98
CA ASP A 57 -4.26 4.34 -6.87
C ASP A 57 -5.50 3.90 -6.07
N ARG A 58 -5.95 4.72 -5.11
CA ARG A 58 -7.22 4.51 -4.39
C ARG A 58 -8.36 5.29 -5.05
N THR A 59 -8.35 5.32 -6.36
CA THR A 59 -9.37 5.98 -7.18
C THR A 59 -9.62 5.21 -8.45
N LYS A 60 -10.71 5.51 -9.10
CA LYS A 60 -11.02 5.08 -10.46
C LYS A 60 -11.30 6.32 -11.28
N GLU A 61 -10.56 6.49 -12.37
CA GLU A 61 -10.77 7.58 -13.32
C GLU A 61 -11.51 7.03 -14.55
N PRO A 62 -12.86 7.08 -14.56
CA PRO A 62 -13.64 6.50 -15.66
C PRO A 62 -13.33 7.19 -17.00
N GLY A 63 -13.04 6.38 -18.02
CA GLY A 63 -12.72 6.87 -19.36
C GLY A 63 -11.28 7.30 -19.57
N ALA A 64 -10.44 7.36 -18.54
CA ALA A 64 -9.00 7.59 -18.67
C ALA A 64 -8.25 6.29 -19.03
N LEU A 65 -7.04 6.45 -19.58
CA LEU A 65 -6.16 5.33 -19.90
C LEU A 65 -5.52 4.69 -18.66
N GLY A 66 -5.69 5.30 -17.52
CA GLY A 66 -5.18 4.84 -16.21
C GLY A 66 -5.56 5.79 -15.10
N ASP A 67 -5.30 5.41 -13.87
CA ASP A 67 -5.56 6.22 -12.70
C ASP A 67 -4.44 7.29 -12.53
N PRO A 68 -4.69 8.40 -11.80
CA PRO A 68 -3.85 9.60 -11.89
C PRO A 68 -2.38 9.41 -11.54
N LEU A 69 -2.05 8.73 -10.42
CA LEU A 69 -0.66 8.52 -10.03
C LEU A 69 0.07 7.62 -11.02
N TYR A 70 -0.60 6.58 -11.50
CA TYR A 70 -0.05 5.70 -12.53
C TYR A 70 0.34 6.45 -13.80
N LEU A 71 -0.54 7.34 -14.29
CA LEU A 71 -0.27 8.13 -15.49
C LEU A 71 0.92 9.08 -15.29
N ASP A 72 1.01 9.73 -14.13
CA ASP A 72 2.14 10.59 -13.80
C ASP A 72 3.47 9.81 -13.77
N VAL A 73 3.49 8.67 -13.08
CA VAL A 73 4.69 7.83 -13.03
C VAL A 73 5.07 7.33 -14.42
N LYS A 74 4.10 6.91 -15.22
CA LYS A 74 4.33 6.46 -16.60
C LYS A 74 4.91 7.57 -17.48
N ALA A 75 4.39 8.80 -17.33
CA ALA A 75 4.87 9.97 -18.05
C ALA A 75 6.35 10.29 -17.72
N LEU A 76 6.79 10.10 -16.47
CA LEU A 76 8.20 10.30 -16.09
C LEU A 76 9.17 9.37 -16.84
N TYR A 77 8.72 8.18 -17.18
CA TYR A 77 9.54 7.19 -17.91
C TYR A 77 9.39 7.23 -19.42
N TYR A 78 8.51 8.11 -19.94
CA TYR A 78 8.33 8.22 -21.37
C TYR A 78 9.64 8.64 -22.08
N GLY A 79 10.04 7.87 -23.07
CA GLY A 79 11.27 8.12 -23.83
C GLY A 79 12.59 7.82 -23.08
N LYS A 80 12.54 7.32 -21.85
CA LYS A 80 13.75 6.91 -21.12
C LYS A 80 14.18 5.50 -21.53
N GLU A 81 15.46 5.34 -21.82
CA GLU A 81 16.05 4.02 -22.07
C GLU A 81 16.03 3.16 -20.79
N ASN A 82 15.83 1.86 -20.95
CA ASN A 82 15.81 0.90 -19.84
C ASN A 82 14.75 1.21 -18.76
N ALA A 83 13.62 1.81 -19.15
CA ALA A 83 12.50 2.02 -18.25
C ALA A 83 12.03 0.68 -17.64
N PRO A 84 11.67 0.65 -16.34
CA PRO A 84 11.11 -0.53 -15.73
C PRO A 84 9.73 -0.86 -16.32
N VAL A 85 9.29 -2.10 -16.15
CA VAL A 85 7.88 -2.45 -16.40
C VAL A 85 7.03 -1.75 -15.35
N ILE A 86 6.02 -0.98 -15.78
CA ILE A 86 5.15 -0.20 -14.89
C ILE A 86 3.72 -0.70 -15.07
N VAL A 87 3.11 -1.18 -13.99
CA VAL A 87 1.73 -1.67 -13.97
C VAL A 87 0.87 -0.86 -13.02
N ALA A 88 -0.40 -0.67 -13.41
CA ALA A 88 -1.41 -0.01 -12.60
C ALA A 88 -2.06 -1.01 -11.63
N GLY A 89 -2.34 -0.57 -10.42
CA GLY A 89 -3.11 -1.32 -9.43
C GLY A 89 -4.11 -0.42 -8.71
N ARG A 90 -5.30 -0.96 -8.45
CA ARG A 90 -6.37 -0.25 -7.75
C ARG A 90 -6.72 -0.97 -6.48
N TYR A 91 -6.88 -0.22 -5.38
CA TYR A 91 -7.15 -0.76 -4.04
C TYR A 91 -8.14 0.12 -3.28
N GLY A 92 -8.70 -0.40 -2.19
CA GLY A 92 -9.34 0.36 -1.10
C GLY A 92 -10.57 1.17 -1.49
N LEU A 93 -11.16 0.96 -2.66
CA LEU A 93 -12.41 1.63 -3.06
C LEU A 93 -13.56 1.22 -2.14
N SER A 94 -14.55 2.11 -1.95
CA SER A 94 -15.70 1.88 -1.07
C SER A 94 -15.28 1.58 0.37
N SER A 95 -14.24 2.25 0.87
CA SER A 95 -13.72 2.10 2.24
C SER A 95 -13.31 0.66 2.61
N LYS A 96 -12.91 -0.13 1.62
CA LYS A 96 -12.37 -1.47 1.88
C LYS A 96 -11.02 -1.37 2.59
N ASP A 97 -10.81 -2.22 3.56
CA ASP A 97 -9.54 -2.34 4.26
C ASP A 97 -8.42 -2.77 3.32
N THR A 98 -7.22 -2.34 3.64
CA THR A 98 -6.01 -2.70 2.92
C THR A 98 -5.08 -3.42 3.87
N THR A 99 -4.76 -4.66 3.55
CA THR A 99 -4.07 -5.57 4.46
C THR A 99 -2.71 -5.99 3.92
N PRO A 100 -1.77 -6.48 4.76
CA PRO A 100 -0.45 -6.92 4.32
C PRO A 100 -0.48 -7.99 3.25
N GLU A 101 -1.38 -8.97 3.33
CA GLU A 101 -1.51 -10.02 2.31
C GLU A 101 -1.92 -9.48 0.94
N GLN A 102 -2.70 -8.40 0.89
CA GLN A 102 -3.00 -7.71 -0.36
C GLN A 102 -1.73 -7.10 -0.96
N MET A 103 -0.87 -6.51 -0.15
CA MET A 103 0.40 -5.94 -0.60
C MET A 103 1.39 -7.03 -1.03
N ILE A 104 1.40 -8.18 -0.36
CA ILE A 104 2.15 -9.36 -0.79
C ILE A 104 1.67 -9.83 -2.16
N ALA A 105 0.35 -9.87 -2.39
CA ALA A 105 -0.20 -10.24 -3.71
C ALA A 105 0.29 -9.29 -4.82
N VAL A 106 0.42 -7.99 -4.53
CA VAL A 106 1.01 -7.03 -5.47
C VAL A 106 2.49 -7.35 -5.75
N TYR A 107 3.31 -7.63 -4.73
CA TYR A 107 4.71 -8.00 -4.93
C TYR A 107 4.85 -9.34 -5.68
N LYS A 108 3.98 -10.32 -5.41
CA LYS A 108 3.93 -11.59 -6.15
C LYS A 108 3.55 -11.37 -7.62
N ASN A 109 2.62 -10.46 -7.89
CA ASN A 109 2.31 -10.06 -9.26
C ASN A 109 3.54 -9.46 -9.95
N LEU A 110 4.26 -8.55 -9.28
CA LEU A 110 5.50 -7.97 -9.83
C LEU A 110 6.61 -9.02 -10.05
N ALA A 111 6.61 -10.11 -9.30
CA ALA A 111 7.58 -11.20 -9.47
C ALA A 111 7.33 -12.03 -10.75
N GLN A 112 6.11 -12.03 -11.28
CA GLN A 112 5.78 -12.77 -12.51
C GLN A 112 6.59 -12.25 -13.71
N PRO A 113 6.93 -13.11 -14.68
CA PRO A 113 7.58 -12.67 -15.93
C PRO A 113 6.80 -11.54 -16.59
N GLU A 114 5.49 -11.68 -16.70
CA GLU A 114 4.53 -10.71 -17.22
C GLU A 114 3.53 -10.36 -16.12
N PRO A 115 3.77 -9.28 -15.36
CA PRO A 115 2.84 -8.84 -14.33
C PRO A 115 1.50 -8.43 -14.93
N LYS A 116 0.40 -8.81 -14.27
CA LYS A 116 -0.94 -8.31 -14.63
C LYS A 116 -0.97 -6.79 -14.47
N ASP A 117 -1.37 -6.10 -15.53
CA ASP A 117 -1.57 -4.64 -15.53
C ASP A 117 -3.05 -4.30 -15.27
N HIS A 118 -3.32 -3.10 -14.77
CA HIS A 118 -4.66 -2.62 -14.42
C HIS A 118 -5.40 -3.60 -13.47
N PHE A 119 -4.65 -4.19 -12.54
CA PHE A 119 -5.21 -5.12 -11.58
C PHE A 119 -5.99 -4.41 -10.46
N THR A 120 -6.85 -5.17 -9.79
CA THR A 120 -7.44 -4.79 -8.51
C THR A 120 -6.92 -5.70 -7.40
N VAL A 121 -6.81 -5.17 -6.19
CA VAL A 121 -6.44 -5.94 -5.00
C VAL A 121 -7.37 -5.59 -3.84
N GLY A 122 -7.85 -6.61 -3.13
CA GLY A 122 -8.88 -6.44 -2.10
C GLY A 122 -10.26 -6.04 -2.65
N ILE A 123 -10.43 -6.05 -3.96
CA ILE A 123 -11.67 -5.76 -4.68
C ILE A 123 -11.92 -6.93 -5.62
N VAL A 124 -13.09 -7.52 -5.54
CA VAL A 124 -13.50 -8.59 -6.46
C VAL A 124 -14.04 -7.94 -7.74
N ASP A 125 -13.36 -8.18 -8.84
CA ASP A 125 -13.79 -7.79 -10.19
C ASP A 125 -14.27 -9.04 -10.91
N ASP A 126 -15.57 -9.20 -11.00
CA ASP A 126 -16.26 -10.31 -11.63
C ASP A 126 -16.64 -10.04 -13.10
N VAL A 127 -16.26 -8.88 -13.63
CA VAL A 127 -16.54 -8.47 -15.00
C VAL A 127 -15.32 -8.64 -15.90
N THR A 128 -14.18 -8.07 -15.49
CA THR A 128 -12.95 -8.10 -16.29
C THR A 128 -11.86 -9.01 -15.69
N PHE A 129 -12.12 -9.59 -14.53
CA PHE A 129 -11.27 -10.58 -13.85
C PHE A 129 -9.83 -10.09 -13.62
N THR A 130 -9.70 -8.82 -13.27
CA THR A 130 -8.40 -8.19 -13.01
C THR A 130 -7.92 -8.33 -11.56
N SER A 131 -8.73 -8.91 -10.68
CA SER A 131 -8.38 -9.11 -9.27
C SER A 131 -7.16 -10.01 -9.10
N LEU A 132 -6.26 -9.61 -8.19
CA LEU A 132 -5.18 -10.48 -7.75
C LEU A 132 -5.71 -11.49 -6.72
N PRO A 133 -5.28 -12.76 -6.80
CA PRO A 133 -5.61 -13.74 -5.78
C PRO A 133 -4.91 -13.36 -4.47
N LEU A 134 -5.64 -13.52 -3.36
CA LEU A 134 -5.09 -13.42 -2.02
C LEU A 134 -4.78 -14.83 -1.50
N GLU A 135 -3.67 -14.96 -0.81
CA GLU A 135 -3.31 -16.16 -0.07
C GLU A 135 -3.83 -16.08 1.37
N GLU A 136 -3.35 -16.98 2.21
CA GLU A 136 -3.74 -17.01 3.61
C GLU A 136 -3.43 -15.70 4.33
N GLU A 137 -4.28 -15.34 5.27
CA GLU A 137 -4.11 -14.19 6.14
C GLU A 137 -2.81 -14.31 6.93
N ILE A 138 -2.01 -13.25 6.94
CA ILE A 138 -0.73 -13.22 7.63
C ILE A 138 -0.71 -12.10 8.66
N PHE A 139 0.00 -12.33 9.74
CA PHE A 139 0.32 -11.30 10.71
C PHE A 139 1.70 -10.72 10.38
N ALA A 140 1.72 -9.50 9.88
CA ALA A 140 2.95 -8.78 9.53
C ALA A 140 3.36 -7.72 10.59
N GLY A 141 2.62 -7.61 11.68
CA GLY A 141 2.86 -6.65 12.74
C GLY A 141 4.12 -6.95 13.58
N ASN A 142 4.49 -6.01 14.41
CA ASN A 142 5.61 -6.18 15.36
C ASN A 142 5.18 -7.13 16.48
N GLU A 143 6.06 -8.09 16.84
CA GLU A 143 5.83 -9.05 17.95
C GLU A 143 5.61 -8.35 19.31
N ASP A 144 6.14 -7.13 19.47
CA ASP A 144 5.96 -6.32 20.67
C ASP A 144 4.64 -5.53 20.69
N SER A 145 3.87 -5.53 19.58
CA SER A 145 2.58 -4.86 19.50
C SER A 145 1.50 -5.63 20.24
N LYS A 146 0.65 -4.91 20.98
CA LYS A 146 -0.53 -5.45 21.65
C LYS A 146 -1.79 -4.85 21.06
N GLU A 147 -2.55 -5.68 20.38
CA GLU A 147 -3.84 -5.29 19.82
C GLU A 147 -4.95 -5.47 20.84
N CYS A 148 -5.78 -4.44 21.02
CA CYS A 148 -6.89 -4.45 21.95
C CYS A 148 -8.17 -4.07 21.23
N LEU A 149 -9.22 -4.87 21.39
CA LEU A 149 -10.53 -4.61 20.81
C LEU A 149 -11.53 -4.22 21.92
N PHE A 150 -12.13 -3.04 21.79
CA PHE A 150 -13.14 -2.54 22.71
C PHE A 150 -14.54 -2.72 22.12
N PHE A 151 -15.35 -3.55 22.74
CA PHE A 151 -16.73 -3.77 22.34
C PHE A 151 -17.67 -2.82 23.10
N GLY A 152 -18.56 -2.15 22.35
CA GLY A 152 -19.58 -1.28 22.92
C GLY A 152 -20.89 -1.38 22.13
N LEU A 153 -22.00 -1.12 22.80
CA LEU A 153 -23.34 -1.14 22.20
C LEU A 153 -23.75 0.22 21.60
N GLY A 154 -22.84 1.18 21.62
CA GLY A 154 -23.09 2.56 21.23
C GLY A 154 -23.67 3.38 22.39
N SER A 155 -23.23 4.65 22.50
CA SER A 155 -23.66 5.60 23.55
C SER A 155 -23.48 5.10 24.98
N ASP A 156 -22.56 4.17 25.21
CA ASP A 156 -22.31 3.51 26.49
C ASP A 156 -20.99 3.96 27.16
N GLY A 157 -20.29 4.94 26.56
CA GLY A 157 -18.99 5.43 27.08
C GLY A 157 -17.77 4.66 26.60
N THR A 158 -17.91 3.58 25.83
CA THR A 158 -16.78 2.74 25.36
C THR A 158 -15.74 3.53 24.59
N VAL A 159 -16.15 4.45 23.72
CA VAL A 159 -15.23 5.32 22.96
C VAL A 159 -14.39 6.20 23.90
N GLY A 160 -15.03 6.74 24.97
CA GLY A 160 -14.35 7.53 25.99
C GLY A 160 -13.37 6.68 26.81
N ALA A 161 -13.74 5.46 27.15
CA ALA A 161 -12.88 4.51 27.85
C ALA A 161 -11.66 4.14 27.02
N ASN A 162 -11.83 3.86 25.73
CA ASN A 162 -10.72 3.59 24.83
C ASN A 162 -9.74 4.77 24.74
N LYS A 163 -10.26 6.00 24.51
CA LYS A 163 -9.43 7.22 24.46
C LYS A 163 -8.66 7.45 25.77
N ASN A 164 -9.29 7.20 26.92
CA ASN A 164 -8.61 7.31 28.21
C ASN A 164 -7.53 6.24 28.38
N SER A 165 -7.76 5.01 27.92
CA SER A 165 -6.76 3.94 27.97
C SER A 165 -5.52 4.30 27.14
N ILE A 166 -5.71 4.79 25.91
CA ILE A 166 -4.63 5.28 25.04
C ILE A 166 -3.83 6.38 25.75
N LYS A 167 -4.53 7.36 26.34
CA LYS A 167 -3.88 8.46 27.06
C LYS A 167 -3.08 7.97 28.28
N ILE A 168 -3.64 7.07 29.08
CA ILE A 168 -2.96 6.51 30.24
C ILE A 168 -1.70 5.74 29.83
N ILE A 169 -1.78 4.93 28.77
CA ILE A 169 -0.62 4.19 28.26
C ILE A 169 0.47 5.17 27.81
N GLY A 170 0.15 6.16 26.99
CA GLY A 170 1.12 7.13 26.52
C GLY A 170 1.70 8.04 27.61
N ASP A 171 0.90 8.40 28.65
CA ASP A 171 1.35 9.25 29.75
C ASP A 171 2.14 8.51 30.84
N LYS A 172 1.95 7.19 30.98
CA LYS A 172 2.47 6.38 32.09
C LYS A 172 3.48 5.32 31.70
N THR A 173 3.72 5.10 30.43
CA THR A 173 4.67 4.11 29.89
C THR A 173 5.47 4.71 28.73
N ASP A 174 6.56 4.04 28.35
CA ASP A 174 7.35 4.38 27.15
C ASP A 174 6.74 3.77 25.88
N MET A 175 5.52 3.23 25.95
CA MET A 175 4.83 2.65 24.80
C MET A 175 4.05 3.71 24.03
N TYR A 176 3.98 3.53 22.72
CA TYR A 176 3.06 4.29 21.86
C TYR A 176 1.69 3.59 21.87
N ALA A 177 0.62 4.37 21.88
CA ALA A 177 -0.74 3.87 21.83
C ALA A 177 -1.59 4.74 20.88
N GLN A 178 -2.40 4.12 20.03
CA GLN A 178 -3.27 4.79 19.07
C GLN A 178 -4.59 4.03 18.87
#